data_de32843b3b9765a651e8b71f7da2b9b4
#
_entry.id   de32843b3b9765a651e8b71f7da2b9b4
#
_cell.length_a   1.000
_cell.length_b   1.000
_cell.length_c   1.000
_cell.angle_alpha   90.00
_cell.angle_beta   90.00
_cell.angle_gamma   90.00
#
_symmetry.space_group_name_H-M   'P 1'
#
loop_
_entity.id
_entity.type
_entity.pdbx_description
1 polymer ?
#
loop_
_entity_poly.entity_id
_entity_poly.type
_entity_poly.pdbx_seq_one_letter_code
_entity_poly.pdbx_strand_id
1 'polypeptide(L)'
;MADGSHSFNFPAPQVSCLRPGEIVVDLFAGGGGASEALKQALGIDPALAYNHDEWAIGMHAANHPLTIHHREDIWHADPRKDVAGRPVGWFHASPDCTHFSQAKGGQPRSHKTRALSWVALKWIGQLLRADLRDGTNTAPRILSLENVWQILTWGPLVAKRCKATGRVMKMDGTVAARGEHVPVANQQLVPDKRHSGRTWRQFVAALESKGYRVEWRKLTASDFGAGTSRERLFLLARRDGQPIVWPAPTHGTAPGMQPRVRAADCLDFSIPCPSIFTRKRPLADATLRRIAKGVMRHVLQSADPFIVPATHQGSDRVN
;
A
#
# COMPACT_ATOMS: atom_id res chain seq x y z
N MET A 1 13.06 16.92 -35.92
CA MET A 1 11.89 16.53 -35.10
C MET A 1 12.25 15.24 -34.42
N ALA A 2 12.59 15.29 -33.15
CA ALA A 2 12.91 14.09 -32.38
C ALA A 2 11.62 13.39 -32.03
N ASP A 3 11.53 12.13 -32.47
CA ASP A 3 10.44 11.22 -32.12
C ASP A 3 10.43 11.03 -30.61
N GLY A 4 9.35 11.50 -29.96
CA GLY A 4 9.17 11.45 -28.50
C GLY A 4 8.76 10.08 -27.96
N SER A 5 9.14 9.00 -28.60
CA SER A 5 8.92 7.65 -28.06
C SER A 5 9.90 7.40 -26.92
N HIS A 6 9.48 7.68 -25.70
CA HIS A 6 10.13 7.15 -24.53
C HIS A 6 9.96 5.62 -24.53
N SER A 7 10.92 4.91 -25.09
CA SER A 7 11.00 3.47 -24.92
C SER A 7 11.31 3.18 -23.45
N PHE A 8 10.29 2.83 -22.69
CA PHE A 8 10.50 2.23 -21.38
C PHE A 8 11.21 0.89 -21.61
N ASN A 9 12.48 0.84 -21.30
CA ASN A 9 13.28 -0.39 -21.35
C ASN A 9 12.87 -1.26 -20.14
N PHE A 10 11.75 -1.95 -20.28
CA PHE A 10 11.41 -3.01 -19.33
C PHE A 10 12.35 -4.20 -19.61
N PRO A 11 12.95 -4.80 -18.56
CA PRO A 11 13.67 -6.05 -18.74
C PRO A 11 12.75 -7.07 -19.39
N ALA A 12 13.30 -7.92 -20.27
CA ALA A 12 12.56 -8.98 -20.92
C ALA A 12 11.70 -9.76 -19.90
N PRO A 13 10.45 -10.12 -20.22
CA PRO A 13 9.58 -10.84 -19.28
C PRO A 13 10.33 -12.05 -18.72
N GLN A 14 10.44 -12.12 -17.41
CA GLN A 14 10.96 -13.31 -16.76
C GLN A 14 10.00 -14.47 -17.06
N VAL A 15 10.53 -15.66 -17.15
CA VAL A 15 9.68 -16.86 -17.31
C VAL A 15 8.66 -16.87 -16.19
N SER A 16 7.37 -16.84 -16.57
CA SER A 16 6.26 -16.80 -15.61
C SER A 16 6.40 -17.94 -14.60
N CYS A 17 6.30 -17.63 -13.32
CA CYS A 17 6.28 -18.65 -12.26
C CYS A 17 4.90 -19.31 -12.09
N LEU A 18 3.92 -18.94 -12.91
CA LEU A 18 2.59 -19.55 -12.91
C LEU A 18 2.61 -20.93 -13.55
N ARG A 19 1.82 -21.84 -12.99
CA ARG A 19 1.56 -23.15 -13.58
C ARG A 19 0.42 -23.07 -14.59
N PRO A 20 0.32 -24.00 -15.55
CA PRO A 20 -0.80 -24.02 -16.48
C PRO A 20 -2.15 -24.00 -15.77
N GLY A 21 -3.06 -23.11 -16.20
CA GLY A 21 -4.40 -22.93 -15.62
C GLY A 21 -4.46 -22.10 -14.34
N GLU A 22 -3.32 -21.71 -13.75
CA GLU A 22 -3.32 -20.82 -12.59
C GLU A 22 -3.74 -19.41 -12.98
N ILE A 23 -4.57 -18.80 -12.11
CA ILE A 23 -5.03 -17.41 -12.24
C ILE A 23 -4.33 -16.50 -11.24
N VAL A 24 -4.40 -15.19 -11.53
CA VAL A 24 -3.98 -14.11 -10.64
C VAL A 24 -5.20 -13.40 -10.08
N VAL A 25 -5.18 -13.09 -8.77
CA VAL A 25 -6.23 -12.33 -8.08
C VAL A 25 -5.61 -11.10 -7.43
N ASP A 26 -6.20 -9.92 -7.64
CA ASP A 26 -5.76 -8.65 -7.05
C ASP A 26 -6.86 -8.07 -6.15
N LEU A 27 -6.62 -8.07 -4.84
CA LEU A 27 -7.51 -7.46 -3.85
C LEU A 27 -7.06 -6.04 -3.51
N PHE A 28 -8.02 -5.13 -3.41
CA PHE A 28 -7.79 -3.70 -3.21
C PHE A 28 -7.07 -3.06 -4.42
N ALA A 29 -7.40 -3.53 -5.61
CA ALA A 29 -6.65 -3.30 -6.86
C ALA A 29 -6.42 -1.83 -7.25
N GLY A 30 -7.17 -0.87 -6.64
CA GLY A 30 -7.03 0.54 -6.94
C GLY A 30 -7.21 0.82 -8.44
N GLY A 31 -6.36 1.67 -9.02
CA GLY A 31 -6.35 1.98 -10.46
C GLY A 31 -5.52 1.03 -11.32
N GLY A 32 -5.05 -0.11 -10.76
CA GLY A 32 -4.37 -1.16 -11.53
C GLY A 32 -2.84 -1.19 -11.45
N GLY A 33 -2.22 -0.38 -10.59
CA GLY A 33 -0.75 -0.35 -10.52
C GLY A 33 -0.10 -1.69 -10.14
N ALA A 34 -0.70 -2.43 -9.18
CA ALA A 34 -0.23 -3.76 -8.82
C ALA A 34 -0.56 -4.78 -9.92
N SER A 35 -1.75 -4.70 -10.51
CA SER A 35 -2.16 -5.53 -11.64
C SER A 35 -1.24 -5.38 -12.85
N GLU A 36 -0.82 -4.14 -13.18
CA GLU A 36 0.13 -3.91 -14.26
C GLU A 36 1.50 -4.52 -13.95
N ALA A 37 2.00 -4.37 -12.72
CA ALA A 37 3.26 -5.01 -12.31
C ALA A 37 3.18 -6.54 -12.37
N LEU A 38 2.06 -7.12 -11.96
CA LEU A 38 1.81 -8.56 -12.05
C LEU A 38 1.73 -9.03 -13.50
N LYS A 39 1.04 -8.28 -14.37
CA LYS A 39 0.97 -8.55 -15.81
C LYS A 39 2.36 -8.56 -16.45
N GLN A 40 3.18 -7.57 -16.16
CA GLN A 40 4.55 -7.51 -16.67
C GLN A 40 5.41 -8.68 -16.19
N ALA A 41 5.28 -9.07 -14.91
CA ALA A 41 6.06 -10.13 -14.30
C ALA A 41 5.57 -11.54 -14.69
N LEU A 42 4.28 -11.74 -14.89
CA LEU A 42 3.65 -13.04 -15.04
C LEU A 42 3.14 -13.31 -16.47
N GLY A 43 3.07 -12.28 -17.31
CA GLY A 43 2.63 -12.37 -18.69
C GLY A 43 1.11 -12.42 -18.90
N ILE A 44 0.31 -12.31 -17.82
CA ILE A 44 -1.16 -12.33 -17.89
C ILE A 44 -1.77 -11.25 -17.01
N ASP A 45 -2.93 -10.73 -17.42
CA ASP A 45 -3.75 -9.87 -16.57
C ASP A 45 -4.28 -10.67 -15.36
N PRO A 46 -4.50 -10.04 -14.19
CA PRO A 46 -5.28 -10.65 -13.14
C PRO A 46 -6.65 -11.10 -13.66
N ALA A 47 -7.06 -12.31 -13.30
CA ALA A 47 -8.39 -12.81 -13.68
C ALA A 47 -9.49 -12.11 -12.90
N LEU A 48 -9.20 -11.71 -11.64
CA LEU A 48 -10.14 -11.06 -10.73
C LEU A 48 -9.49 -9.84 -10.08
N ALA A 49 -10.22 -8.73 -10.04
CA ALA A 49 -9.80 -7.51 -9.33
C ALA A 49 -10.97 -6.97 -8.47
N TYR A 50 -10.67 -6.57 -7.24
CA TYR A 50 -11.66 -6.10 -6.28
C TYR A 50 -11.34 -4.69 -5.77
N ASN A 51 -12.34 -3.81 -5.82
CA ASN A 51 -12.34 -2.54 -5.13
C ASN A 51 -13.79 -2.09 -4.88
N HIS A 52 -14.02 -1.32 -3.82
CA HIS A 52 -15.34 -0.75 -3.53
C HIS A 52 -15.55 0.61 -4.22
N ASP A 53 -14.48 1.28 -4.63
CA ASP A 53 -14.51 2.60 -5.26
C ASP A 53 -14.77 2.50 -6.76
N GLU A 54 -15.79 3.23 -7.24
CA GLU A 54 -16.22 3.22 -8.63
C GLU A 54 -15.15 3.74 -9.60
N TRP A 55 -14.49 4.82 -9.22
CA TRP A 55 -13.48 5.44 -10.07
C TRP A 55 -12.24 4.58 -10.18
N ALA A 56 -11.85 3.93 -9.07
CA ALA A 56 -10.75 2.99 -9.08
C ALA A 56 -11.03 1.81 -10.01
N ILE A 57 -12.22 1.21 -9.91
CA ILE A 57 -12.64 0.10 -10.80
C ILE A 57 -12.73 0.57 -12.25
N GLY A 58 -13.29 1.75 -12.53
CA GLY A 58 -13.37 2.30 -13.88
C GLY A 58 -11.98 2.50 -14.51
N MET A 59 -11.03 3.05 -13.76
CA MET A 59 -9.64 3.20 -14.20
C MET A 59 -8.98 1.84 -14.43
N HIS A 60 -9.19 0.90 -13.51
CA HIS A 60 -8.64 -0.45 -13.61
C HIS A 60 -9.16 -1.16 -14.85
N ALA A 61 -10.47 -1.09 -15.12
CA ALA A 61 -11.10 -1.72 -16.28
C ALA A 61 -10.60 -1.17 -17.61
N ALA A 62 -10.28 0.13 -17.66
CA ALA A 62 -9.69 0.74 -18.85
C ALA A 62 -8.29 0.18 -19.16
N ASN A 63 -7.50 -0.12 -18.13
CA ASN A 63 -6.12 -0.62 -18.26
C ASN A 63 -6.05 -2.15 -18.36
N HIS A 64 -7.02 -2.87 -17.79
CA HIS A 64 -7.06 -4.33 -17.71
C HIS A 64 -8.42 -4.87 -18.18
N PRO A 65 -8.76 -4.75 -19.47
CA PRO A 65 -10.10 -5.08 -19.99
C PRO A 65 -10.43 -6.57 -19.93
N LEU A 66 -9.44 -7.44 -19.77
CA LEU A 66 -9.65 -8.90 -19.66
C LEU A 66 -9.92 -9.36 -18.22
N THR A 67 -9.80 -8.48 -17.25
CA THR A 67 -10.02 -8.75 -15.83
C THR A 67 -11.51 -8.71 -15.51
N ILE A 68 -12.00 -9.64 -14.70
CA ILE A 68 -13.34 -9.57 -14.10
C ILE A 68 -13.27 -8.63 -12.89
N HIS A 69 -14.03 -7.55 -12.93
CA HIS A 69 -14.03 -6.51 -11.92
C HIS A 69 -15.19 -6.68 -10.95
N HIS A 70 -14.88 -6.71 -9.66
CA HIS A 70 -15.85 -6.76 -8.59
C HIS A 70 -15.87 -5.43 -7.83
N ARG A 71 -16.94 -4.64 -8.02
CA ARG A 71 -17.17 -3.41 -7.27
C ARG A 71 -17.98 -3.73 -6.02
N GLU A 72 -17.32 -4.15 -4.97
CA GLU A 72 -17.99 -4.55 -3.71
C GLU A 72 -17.08 -4.38 -2.48
N ASP A 73 -17.71 -4.44 -1.30
CA ASP A 73 -16.93 -4.59 -0.07
C ASP A 73 -16.34 -6.01 -0.04
N ILE A 74 -15.03 -6.07 -0.04
CA ILE A 74 -14.26 -7.31 -0.10
C ILE A 74 -14.62 -8.31 1.03
N TRP A 75 -15.22 -7.84 2.12
CA TRP A 75 -15.72 -8.73 3.17
C TRP A 75 -16.92 -9.56 2.72
N HIS A 76 -17.67 -9.12 1.72
CA HIS A 76 -18.85 -9.83 1.20
C HIS A 76 -18.50 -10.79 0.06
N ALA A 77 -17.35 -10.65 -0.58
CA ALA A 77 -16.93 -11.54 -1.65
C ALA A 77 -16.91 -13.03 -1.22
N ASP A 78 -17.37 -13.91 -2.12
CA ASP A 78 -17.28 -15.36 -1.97
C ASP A 78 -16.17 -15.92 -2.87
N PRO A 79 -14.96 -16.13 -2.33
CA PRO A 79 -13.81 -16.56 -3.14
C PRO A 79 -14.04 -17.90 -3.87
N ARG A 80 -14.87 -18.80 -3.33
CA ARG A 80 -15.15 -20.11 -3.96
C ARG A 80 -15.96 -19.92 -5.26
N LYS A 81 -16.96 -19.06 -5.21
CA LYS A 81 -17.78 -18.71 -6.38
C LYS A 81 -16.92 -17.99 -7.43
N ASP A 82 -16.13 -17.03 -7.00
CA ASP A 82 -15.44 -16.11 -7.91
C ASP A 82 -14.23 -16.77 -8.59
N VAL A 83 -13.47 -17.63 -7.89
CA VAL A 83 -12.40 -18.41 -8.54
C VAL A 83 -12.97 -19.52 -9.44
N ALA A 84 -14.20 -19.98 -9.20
CA ALA A 84 -14.90 -20.95 -10.04
C ALA A 84 -14.07 -22.23 -10.33
N GLY A 85 -13.45 -22.79 -9.30
CA GLY A 85 -12.62 -24.01 -9.40
C GLY A 85 -11.23 -23.80 -10.00
N ARG A 86 -10.87 -22.59 -10.45
CA ARG A 86 -9.55 -22.31 -11.02
C ARG A 86 -8.50 -22.20 -9.90
N PRO A 87 -7.32 -22.80 -10.06
CA PRO A 87 -6.24 -22.69 -9.08
C PRO A 87 -5.68 -21.25 -9.06
N VAL A 88 -5.48 -20.67 -7.86
CA VAL A 88 -4.88 -19.35 -7.72
C VAL A 88 -3.36 -19.50 -7.58
N GLY A 89 -2.63 -19.13 -8.63
CA GLY A 89 -1.17 -19.14 -8.63
C GLY A 89 -0.58 -17.98 -7.86
N TRP A 90 -1.14 -16.77 -8.06
CA TRP A 90 -0.72 -15.56 -7.36
C TRP A 90 -1.92 -14.77 -6.83
N PHE A 91 -1.85 -14.45 -5.57
CA PHE A 91 -2.87 -13.67 -4.86
C PHE A 91 -2.21 -12.42 -4.28
N HIS A 92 -2.57 -11.25 -4.80
CA HIS A 92 -2.08 -9.97 -4.30
C HIS A 92 -3.11 -9.30 -3.41
N ALA A 93 -2.64 -8.59 -2.38
CA ALA A 93 -3.47 -7.73 -1.55
C ALA A 93 -2.72 -6.46 -1.13
N SER A 94 -3.29 -5.30 -1.40
CA SER A 94 -2.78 -4.00 -0.98
C SER A 94 -3.81 -3.23 -0.13
N PRO A 95 -4.14 -3.70 1.08
CA PRO A 95 -5.20 -3.13 1.91
C PRO A 95 -4.86 -1.71 2.36
N ASP A 96 -5.90 -0.90 2.58
CA ASP A 96 -5.78 0.51 3.00
C ASP A 96 -4.79 0.68 4.17
N CYS A 97 -3.79 1.52 3.94
CA CYS A 97 -2.71 1.82 4.87
C CYS A 97 -2.97 3.07 5.74
N THR A 98 -4.08 3.83 5.52
CA THR A 98 -4.30 5.14 6.15
C THR A 98 -4.25 5.10 7.68
N HIS A 99 -4.70 4.00 8.29
CA HIS A 99 -4.71 3.81 9.74
C HIS A 99 -3.40 3.24 10.31
N PHE A 100 -2.42 2.92 9.46
CA PHE A 100 -1.04 2.62 9.85
C PHE A 100 -0.12 3.81 9.57
N SER A 101 -0.38 4.55 8.48
CA SER A 101 0.45 5.64 8.00
C SER A 101 0.67 6.74 9.04
N GLN A 102 1.88 7.29 9.06
CA GLN A 102 2.24 8.47 9.85
C GLN A 102 1.53 9.74 9.33
N ALA A 103 1.17 9.77 8.05
CA ALA A 103 0.46 10.90 7.43
C ALA A 103 -0.89 11.21 8.11
N LYS A 104 -1.51 10.23 8.80
CA LYS A 104 -2.73 10.46 9.59
C LYS A 104 -2.47 11.28 10.86
N GLY A 105 -1.22 11.48 11.28
CA GLY A 105 -0.87 12.22 12.48
C GLY A 105 -1.50 11.62 13.74
N GLY A 106 -1.97 12.48 14.66
CA GLY A 106 -2.64 12.09 15.91
C GLY A 106 -4.12 11.71 15.78
N GLN A 107 -4.65 11.58 14.56
CA GLN A 107 -6.06 11.24 14.33
C GLN A 107 -6.43 9.87 14.88
N PRO A 108 -7.68 9.66 15.33
CA PRO A 108 -8.17 8.37 15.79
C PRO A 108 -8.00 7.26 14.76
N ARG A 109 -7.77 6.03 15.21
CA ARG A 109 -7.60 4.84 14.37
C ARG A 109 -8.89 4.03 14.32
N SER A 110 -9.13 3.35 13.20
CA SER A 110 -10.28 2.47 13.00
C SER A 110 -9.88 1.01 13.12
N HIS A 111 -10.62 0.23 13.90
CA HIS A 111 -10.48 -1.23 13.92
C HIS A 111 -10.80 -1.84 12.56
N LYS A 112 -11.88 -1.39 11.90
CA LYS A 112 -12.33 -1.92 10.60
C LYS A 112 -11.23 -1.78 9.54
N THR A 113 -10.68 -0.56 9.34
CA THR A 113 -9.63 -0.32 8.34
C THR A 113 -8.37 -1.12 8.66
N ARG A 114 -7.98 -1.21 9.94
CA ARG A 114 -6.81 -2.01 10.34
C ARG A 114 -7.03 -3.52 10.19
N ALA A 115 -8.28 -3.97 10.11
CA ALA A 115 -8.63 -5.38 9.94
C ALA A 115 -8.61 -5.84 8.47
N LEU A 116 -8.48 -4.93 7.49
CA LEU A 116 -8.56 -5.28 6.07
C LEU A 116 -7.55 -6.34 5.63
N SER A 117 -6.35 -6.37 6.22
CA SER A 117 -5.37 -7.43 5.92
C SER A 117 -5.87 -8.84 6.27
N TRP A 118 -6.81 -8.99 7.23
CA TRP A 118 -7.42 -10.27 7.57
C TRP A 118 -8.28 -10.87 6.46
N VAL A 119 -8.70 -10.05 5.48
CA VAL A 119 -9.44 -10.51 4.30
C VAL A 119 -8.63 -11.54 3.51
N ALA A 120 -7.32 -11.34 3.38
CA ALA A 120 -6.45 -12.32 2.72
C ALA A 120 -6.53 -13.69 3.41
N LEU A 121 -6.50 -13.72 4.76
CA LEU A 121 -6.66 -14.96 5.53
C LEU A 121 -8.06 -15.56 5.43
N LYS A 122 -9.11 -14.73 5.35
CA LYS A 122 -10.49 -15.19 5.07
C LYS A 122 -10.54 -15.95 3.74
N TRP A 123 -10.02 -15.35 2.68
CA TRP A 123 -9.97 -15.95 1.35
C TRP A 123 -9.22 -17.28 1.35
N ILE A 124 -7.98 -17.27 1.83
CA ILE A 124 -7.15 -18.48 1.94
C ILE A 124 -7.87 -19.56 2.74
N GLY A 125 -8.42 -19.21 3.89
CA GLY A 125 -9.10 -20.17 4.76
C GLY A 125 -10.38 -20.76 4.16
N GLN A 126 -11.13 -20.00 3.37
CA GLN A 126 -12.32 -20.48 2.68
C GLN A 126 -11.96 -21.43 1.53
N LEU A 127 -10.96 -21.07 0.72
CA LEU A 127 -10.48 -21.91 -0.39
C LEU A 127 -9.83 -23.18 0.10
N LEU A 128 -8.98 -23.14 1.14
CA LEU A 128 -8.38 -24.35 1.74
C LEU A 128 -9.45 -25.32 2.27
N ARG A 129 -10.50 -24.80 2.92
CA ARG A 129 -11.61 -25.65 3.39
C ARG A 129 -12.41 -26.26 2.24
N ALA A 130 -12.62 -25.48 1.16
CA ALA A 130 -13.25 -25.98 -0.04
C ALA A 130 -12.39 -27.08 -0.71
N ASP A 131 -11.10 -26.84 -0.84
CA ASP A 131 -10.16 -27.80 -1.42
C ASP A 131 -10.15 -29.15 -0.66
N LEU A 132 -10.16 -29.10 0.69
CA LEU A 132 -10.24 -30.29 1.53
C LEU A 132 -11.56 -31.06 1.37
N ARG A 133 -12.67 -30.34 1.20
CA ARG A 133 -14.01 -30.95 1.07
C ARG A 133 -14.23 -31.51 -0.34
N ASP A 134 -13.82 -30.76 -1.37
CA ASP A 134 -14.21 -31.00 -2.76
C ASP A 134 -13.08 -31.66 -3.58
N GLY A 135 -11.90 -31.88 -2.97
CA GLY A 135 -10.72 -32.46 -3.64
C GLY A 135 -10.11 -31.53 -4.69
N THR A 136 -10.32 -30.21 -4.55
CA THR A 136 -9.79 -29.19 -5.49
C THR A 136 -8.43 -28.64 -5.03
N ASN A 137 -7.82 -27.75 -5.79
CA ASN A 137 -6.58 -27.05 -5.44
C ASN A 137 -6.68 -25.57 -5.85
N THR A 138 -7.66 -24.88 -5.28
CA THR A 138 -7.99 -23.49 -5.61
C THR A 138 -7.30 -22.48 -4.70
N ALA A 139 -6.85 -22.89 -3.51
CA ALA A 139 -6.21 -21.99 -2.55
C ALA A 139 -4.89 -21.41 -3.11
N PRO A 140 -4.63 -20.12 -2.85
CA PRO A 140 -3.47 -19.43 -3.38
C PRO A 140 -2.16 -20.16 -3.09
N ARG A 141 -1.34 -20.36 -4.13
CA ARG A 141 -0.01 -20.95 -4.00
C ARG A 141 1.00 -19.92 -3.52
N ILE A 142 0.91 -18.69 -4.04
CA ILE A 142 1.76 -17.56 -3.66
C ILE A 142 0.83 -16.41 -3.23
N LEU A 143 1.17 -15.77 -2.12
CA LEU A 143 0.55 -14.54 -1.64
C LEU A 143 1.59 -13.42 -1.62
N SER A 144 1.24 -12.25 -2.14
CA SER A 144 1.95 -11.01 -1.89
C SER A 144 1.04 -9.99 -1.19
N LEU A 145 1.58 -9.28 -0.20
CA LEU A 145 0.87 -8.19 0.47
C LEU A 145 1.76 -6.95 0.48
N GLU A 146 1.22 -5.80 0.05
CA GLU A 146 1.89 -4.50 0.13
C GLU A 146 1.23 -3.63 1.19
N ASN A 147 2.04 -2.92 1.97
CA ASN A 147 1.55 -1.90 2.89
C ASN A 147 2.68 -0.93 3.27
N VAL A 148 2.35 0.10 4.07
CA VAL A 148 3.38 0.91 4.74
C VAL A 148 4.11 0.06 5.79
N TRP A 149 5.42 0.28 5.96
CA TRP A 149 6.21 -0.53 6.89
C TRP A 149 5.75 -0.41 8.36
N GLN A 150 4.98 0.63 8.70
CA GLN A 150 4.37 0.80 10.02
C GLN A 150 3.35 -0.29 10.36
N ILE A 151 2.91 -1.10 9.40
CA ILE A 151 2.09 -2.29 9.68
C ILE A 151 2.79 -3.27 10.63
N LEU A 152 4.11 -3.28 10.69
CA LEU A 152 4.88 -4.06 11.66
C LEU A 152 4.53 -3.70 13.11
N THR A 153 4.04 -2.49 13.36
CA THR A 153 3.55 -2.04 14.66
C THR A 153 2.09 -2.41 14.91
N TRP A 154 1.46 -3.17 14.00
CA TRP A 154 0.05 -3.54 14.13
C TRP A 154 -0.22 -4.31 15.41
N GLY A 155 -0.96 -3.69 16.29
CA GLY A 155 -1.36 -4.18 17.58
C GLY A 155 -2.75 -3.69 17.95
N PRO A 156 -3.26 -4.02 19.14
CA PRO A 156 -4.56 -3.57 19.62
C PRO A 156 -4.64 -2.05 19.71
N LEU A 157 -5.87 -1.55 19.71
CA LEU A 157 -6.18 -0.15 19.95
C LEU A 157 -6.71 0.02 21.38
N VAL A 158 -6.36 1.15 21.99
CA VAL A 158 -6.84 1.56 23.32
C VAL A 158 -7.41 2.98 23.28
N ALA A 159 -8.26 3.31 24.24
CA ALA A 159 -8.78 4.66 24.36
C ALA A 159 -7.64 5.66 24.59
N LYS A 160 -7.63 6.72 23.78
CA LYS A 160 -6.75 7.86 24.00
C LYS A 160 -7.14 8.56 25.32
N ARG A 161 -6.15 8.87 26.12
CA ARG A 161 -6.35 9.56 27.41
C ARG A 161 -5.78 10.98 27.38
N CYS A 162 -6.50 11.88 28.01
CA CYS A 162 -6.04 13.25 28.23
C CYS A 162 -4.79 13.24 29.11
N LYS A 163 -3.73 13.93 28.71
CA LYS A 163 -2.46 13.96 29.46
C LYS A 163 -2.60 14.60 30.84
N ALA A 164 -3.47 15.60 30.97
CA ALA A 164 -3.65 16.31 32.24
C ALA A 164 -4.52 15.56 33.26
N THR A 165 -5.54 14.81 32.79
CA THR A 165 -6.53 14.20 33.68
C THR A 165 -6.53 12.67 33.69
N GLY A 166 -5.83 12.02 32.75
CA GLY A 166 -5.84 10.57 32.56
C GLY A 166 -7.18 10.01 32.02
N ARG A 167 -8.20 10.85 31.83
CA ARG A 167 -9.55 10.45 31.42
C ARG A 167 -9.62 10.23 29.89
N VAL A 168 -10.63 9.43 29.47
CA VAL A 168 -10.85 9.09 28.05
C VAL A 168 -11.16 10.34 27.23
N MET A 169 -10.59 10.41 26.02
CA MET A 169 -10.95 11.39 25.01
C MET A 169 -12.05 10.84 24.13
N LYS A 170 -13.15 11.57 24.00
CA LYS A 170 -14.31 11.21 23.15
C LYS A 170 -14.06 11.60 21.70
N MET A 171 -14.84 11.01 20.77
CA MET A 171 -14.71 11.26 19.33
C MET A 171 -14.94 12.73 18.95
N ASP A 172 -15.77 13.46 19.70
CA ASP A 172 -16.00 14.89 19.56
C ASP A 172 -14.83 15.78 20.02
N GLY A 173 -13.75 15.17 20.55
CA GLY A 173 -12.58 15.89 21.07
C GLY A 173 -12.68 16.29 22.52
N THR A 174 -13.81 16.09 23.20
CA THR A 174 -13.99 16.40 24.62
C THR A 174 -13.37 15.33 25.52
N VAL A 175 -13.10 15.67 26.77
CA VAL A 175 -12.61 14.73 27.80
C VAL A 175 -13.79 14.24 28.61
N ALA A 176 -13.88 12.94 28.83
CA ALA A 176 -14.92 12.33 29.65
C ALA A 176 -14.99 12.96 31.03
N ALA A 177 -16.19 13.09 31.61
CA ALA A 177 -16.38 13.52 32.98
C ALA A 177 -15.80 12.49 33.97
N ARG A 178 -15.66 12.87 35.24
CA ARG A 178 -15.21 11.94 36.28
C ARG A 178 -16.27 10.85 36.51
N GLY A 179 -15.88 9.58 36.35
CA GLY A 179 -16.81 8.43 36.47
C GLY A 179 -17.65 8.16 35.22
N GLU A 180 -17.54 8.96 34.17
CA GLU A 180 -18.28 8.73 32.91
C GLU A 180 -17.78 7.48 32.21
N HIS A 181 -18.68 6.53 31.93
CA HIS A 181 -18.43 5.39 31.05
C HIS A 181 -18.64 5.80 29.62
N VAL A 182 -17.56 5.84 28.81
CA VAL A 182 -17.62 6.16 27.38
C VAL A 182 -17.64 4.86 26.58
N PRO A 183 -18.70 4.55 25.80
CA PRO A 183 -18.72 3.39 24.91
C PRO A 183 -17.54 3.42 23.92
N VAL A 184 -17.01 2.25 23.54
CA VAL A 184 -15.83 2.13 22.65
C VAL A 184 -16.04 2.87 21.32
N ALA A 185 -17.24 2.84 20.77
CA ALA A 185 -17.59 3.55 19.53
C ALA A 185 -17.40 5.08 19.64
N ASN A 186 -17.51 5.63 20.86
CA ASN A 186 -17.39 7.06 21.12
C ASN A 186 -16.00 7.46 21.65
N GLN A 187 -15.04 6.53 21.70
CA GLN A 187 -13.68 6.78 22.16
C GLN A 187 -12.75 7.11 21.00
N GLN A 188 -11.88 8.10 21.14
CA GLN A 188 -10.72 8.22 20.26
C GLN A 188 -9.78 7.04 20.52
N LEU A 189 -9.56 6.21 19.52
CA LEU A 189 -8.69 5.03 19.62
C LEU A 189 -7.29 5.34 19.10
N VAL A 190 -6.28 4.86 19.81
CA VAL A 190 -4.86 4.96 19.44
C VAL A 190 -4.17 3.61 19.61
N PRO A 191 -3.05 3.35 18.89
CA PRO A 191 -2.30 2.11 19.07
C PRO A 191 -1.81 1.93 20.54
N ASP A 192 -2.01 0.75 21.11
CA ASP A 192 -1.40 0.39 22.39
C ASP A 192 0.09 0.09 22.18
N LYS A 193 0.93 1.00 22.63
CA LYS A 193 2.39 0.87 22.49
C LYS A 193 2.96 -0.36 23.19
N ARG A 194 2.32 -0.82 24.29
CA ARG A 194 2.77 -2.01 25.05
C ARG A 194 2.62 -3.30 24.26
N HIS A 195 1.68 -3.34 23.33
CA HIS A 195 1.37 -4.50 22.51
C HIS A 195 1.64 -4.24 21.00
N SER A 196 2.59 -3.34 20.72
CA SER A 196 3.01 -3.05 19.35
C SER A 196 3.49 -4.31 18.63
N GLY A 197 3.04 -4.52 17.39
CA GLY A 197 3.37 -5.67 16.56
C GLY A 197 2.68 -6.99 16.96
N ARG A 198 1.86 -7.02 18.01
CA ARG A 198 1.20 -8.27 18.45
C ARG A 198 0.29 -8.83 17.35
N THR A 199 -0.55 -8.00 16.75
CA THR A 199 -1.47 -8.43 15.70
C THR A 199 -0.75 -8.82 14.41
N TRP A 200 0.34 -8.12 14.08
CA TRP A 200 1.20 -8.50 12.96
C TRP A 200 1.75 -9.93 13.13
N ARG A 201 2.32 -10.23 14.30
CA ARG A 201 2.82 -11.58 14.58
C ARG A 201 1.72 -12.65 14.53
N GLN A 202 0.51 -12.33 14.99
CA GLN A 202 -0.65 -13.22 14.89
C GLN A 202 -1.06 -13.45 13.43
N PHE A 203 -1.01 -12.40 12.61
CA PHE A 203 -1.31 -12.49 11.17
C PHE A 203 -0.30 -13.40 10.45
N VAL A 204 1.00 -13.22 10.71
CA VAL A 204 2.06 -14.09 10.15
C VAL A 204 1.88 -15.53 10.62
N ALA A 205 1.74 -15.77 11.92
CA ALA A 205 1.53 -17.12 12.47
C ALA A 205 0.27 -17.81 11.88
N ALA A 206 -0.78 -17.03 11.59
CA ALA A 206 -1.99 -17.55 10.95
C ALA A 206 -1.74 -17.96 9.49
N LEU A 207 -0.85 -17.30 8.74
CA LEU A 207 -0.42 -17.75 7.41
C LEU A 207 0.43 -19.01 7.52
N GLU A 208 1.39 -19.04 8.43
CA GLU A 208 2.27 -20.20 8.67
C GLU A 208 1.46 -21.45 9.06
N SER A 209 0.44 -21.31 9.91
CA SER A 209 -0.47 -22.41 10.29
C SER A 209 -1.27 -22.99 9.12
N LYS A 210 -1.33 -22.30 7.99
CA LYS A 210 -1.96 -22.73 6.73
C LYS A 210 -0.95 -23.29 5.73
N GLY A 211 0.27 -23.55 6.17
CA GLY A 211 1.33 -24.16 5.37
C GLY A 211 2.13 -23.18 4.52
N TYR A 212 2.03 -21.87 4.78
CA TYR A 212 2.84 -20.90 4.08
C TYR A 212 4.19 -20.68 4.78
N ARG A 213 5.27 -20.65 4.01
CA ARG A 213 6.52 -19.98 4.40
C ARG A 213 6.32 -18.49 4.18
N VAL A 214 6.62 -17.65 5.17
CA VAL A 214 6.36 -16.20 5.13
C VAL A 214 7.66 -15.43 5.34
N GLU A 215 7.91 -14.47 4.45
CA GLU A 215 9.01 -13.50 4.59
C GLU A 215 8.48 -12.10 4.26
N TRP A 216 9.13 -11.07 4.79
CA TRP A 216 8.81 -9.69 4.43
C TRP A 216 10.07 -8.83 4.38
N ARG A 217 10.04 -7.83 3.52
CA ARG A 217 11.11 -6.82 3.39
C ARG A 217 10.53 -5.44 3.18
N LYS A 218 11.28 -4.45 3.61
CA LYS A 218 11.06 -3.06 3.23
C LYS A 218 11.84 -2.80 1.95
N LEU A 219 11.16 -2.35 0.90
CA LEU A 219 11.76 -2.00 -0.38
C LEU A 219 11.52 -0.52 -0.69
N THR A 220 12.52 0.11 -1.28
CA THR A 220 12.46 1.50 -1.72
C THR A 220 12.35 1.54 -3.23
N ALA A 221 11.35 2.25 -3.75
CA ALA A 221 11.05 2.24 -5.18
C ALA A 221 12.20 2.76 -6.05
N SER A 222 12.97 3.76 -5.55
CA SER A 222 14.14 4.29 -6.27
C SER A 222 15.28 3.29 -6.45
N ASP A 223 15.34 2.24 -5.63
CA ASP A 223 16.37 1.20 -5.75
C ASP A 223 16.08 0.25 -6.93
N PHE A 224 14.90 0.39 -7.54
CA PHE A 224 14.40 -0.39 -8.67
C PHE A 224 14.04 0.48 -9.88
N GLY A 225 14.52 1.73 -9.95
CA GLY A 225 14.39 2.61 -11.11
C GLY A 225 13.15 3.51 -11.12
N ALA A 226 12.33 3.51 -10.07
CA ALA A 226 11.24 4.48 -9.98
C ALA A 226 11.73 5.85 -9.48
N GLY A 227 11.21 6.95 -10.05
CA GLY A 227 11.57 8.33 -9.69
C GLY A 227 10.99 8.78 -8.35
N THR A 228 11.01 7.92 -7.33
CA THR A 228 10.46 8.22 -6.00
C THR A 228 11.19 7.44 -4.91
N SER A 229 11.40 8.07 -3.76
CA SER A 229 11.93 7.44 -2.54
C SER A 229 10.85 6.71 -1.71
N ARG A 230 9.71 6.36 -2.34
CA ARG A 230 8.61 5.67 -1.69
C ARG A 230 9.05 4.33 -1.13
N GLU A 231 8.96 4.16 0.18
CA GLU A 231 9.24 2.91 0.88
C GLU A 231 7.95 2.15 1.21
N ARG A 232 7.95 0.83 0.96
CA ARG A 232 6.84 -0.05 1.31
C ARG A 232 7.35 -1.36 1.90
N LEU A 233 6.51 -1.93 2.75
CA LEU A 233 6.68 -3.31 3.19
C LEU A 233 5.99 -4.21 2.17
N PHE A 234 6.74 -5.20 1.69
CA PHE A 234 6.21 -6.33 0.95
C PHE A 234 6.33 -7.57 1.81
N LEU A 235 5.23 -8.32 1.93
CA LEU A 235 5.21 -9.67 2.47
C LEU A 235 4.98 -10.61 1.31
N LEU A 236 5.80 -11.67 1.24
CA LEU A 236 5.63 -12.80 0.34
C LEU A 236 5.39 -14.06 1.17
N ALA A 237 4.42 -14.86 0.76
CA ALA A 237 4.13 -16.13 1.39
C ALA A 237 3.94 -17.23 0.32
N ARG A 238 4.57 -18.38 0.51
CA ARG A 238 4.51 -19.51 -0.43
C ARG A 238 4.18 -20.81 0.30
N ARG A 239 3.33 -21.63 -0.32
CA ARG A 239 2.96 -22.97 0.20
C ARG A 239 3.37 -24.14 -0.70
N ASP A 240 4.18 -23.89 -1.71
CA ASP A 240 4.64 -24.87 -2.69
C ASP A 240 6.03 -25.46 -2.37
N GLY A 241 6.57 -25.19 -1.19
CA GLY A 241 7.87 -25.67 -0.75
C GLY A 241 9.07 -24.96 -1.41
N GLN A 242 8.83 -24.06 -2.37
CA GLN A 242 9.90 -23.36 -3.04
C GLN A 242 10.42 -22.17 -2.20
N PRO A 243 11.69 -21.79 -2.33
CA PRO A 243 12.24 -20.64 -1.62
C PRO A 243 11.60 -19.33 -2.12
N ILE A 244 11.53 -18.33 -1.22
CA ILE A 244 11.17 -16.97 -1.58
C ILE A 244 12.46 -16.29 -2.05
N VAL A 245 12.44 -15.80 -3.30
CA VAL A 245 13.56 -15.05 -3.88
C VAL A 245 13.18 -13.58 -3.94
N TRP A 246 14.01 -12.73 -3.34
CA TRP A 246 13.83 -11.29 -3.34
C TRP A 246 14.66 -10.64 -4.44
N PRO A 247 14.13 -9.63 -5.15
CA PRO A 247 14.91 -8.90 -6.14
C PRO A 247 16.07 -8.17 -5.49
N ALA A 248 17.20 -8.13 -6.17
CA ALA A 248 18.31 -7.26 -5.81
C ALA A 248 18.09 -5.84 -6.35
N PRO A 249 18.49 -4.80 -5.63
CA PRO A 249 18.46 -3.43 -6.14
C PRO A 249 19.23 -3.32 -7.46
N THR A 250 18.65 -2.58 -8.42
CA THR A 250 19.26 -2.32 -9.73
C THR A 250 19.80 -0.91 -9.86
N HIS A 251 19.34 0.02 -9.02
CA HIS A 251 19.71 1.42 -9.02
C HIS A 251 20.33 1.85 -7.69
N GLY A 252 21.38 2.66 -7.75
CA GLY A 252 22.09 3.11 -6.56
C GLY A 252 23.39 3.82 -6.88
N THR A 253 24.28 3.88 -5.89
CA THR A 253 25.62 4.49 -6.00
C THR A 253 26.76 3.47 -6.05
N ALA A 254 26.47 2.19 -5.85
CA ALA A 254 27.50 1.15 -5.87
C ALA A 254 27.97 0.85 -7.31
N PRO A 255 29.22 0.39 -7.49
CA PRO A 255 29.74 0.02 -8.80
C PRO A 255 28.83 -1.02 -9.49
N GLY A 256 28.53 -0.78 -10.77
CA GLY A 256 27.68 -1.66 -11.59
C GLY A 256 26.16 -1.41 -11.44
N MET A 257 25.74 -0.54 -10.53
CA MET A 257 24.33 -0.12 -10.46
C MET A 257 24.04 1.02 -11.43
N GLN A 258 22.81 1.07 -11.90
CA GLN A 258 22.30 2.22 -12.66
C GLN A 258 22.10 3.43 -11.71
N PRO A 259 22.25 4.66 -12.18
CA PRO A 259 21.94 5.84 -11.39
C PRO A 259 20.43 5.87 -11.07
N ARG A 260 20.08 6.32 -9.86
CA ARG A 260 18.66 6.53 -9.50
C ARG A 260 18.04 7.61 -10.37
N VAL A 261 16.81 7.38 -10.80
CA VAL A 261 16.01 8.36 -11.54
C VAL A 261 15.70 9.54 -10.61
N ARG A 262 16.03 10.75 -11.04
CA ARG A 262 15.77 11.99 -10.29
C ARG A 262 14.42 12.55 -10.67
N ALA A 263 13.83 13.34 -9.78
CA ALA A 263 12.60 14.06 -10.07
C ALA A 263 12.70 14.94 -11.32
N ALA A 264 13.87 15.56 -11.55
CA ALA A 264 14.14 16.36 -12.75
C ALA A 264 14.01 15.55 -14.06
N ASP A 265 14.33 14.26 -14.03
CA ASP A 265 14.24 13.38 -15.19
C ASP A 265 12.77 13.01 -15.54
N CYS A 266 11.84 13.26 -14.60
CA CYS A 266 10.40 12.98 -14.74
C CYS A 266 9.54 14.23 -14.96
N LEU A 267 10.14 15.43 -14.92
CA LEU A 267 9.39 16.69 -15.02
C LEU A 267 9.59 17.35 -16.38
N ASP A 268 8.49 17.75 -16.97
CA ASP A 268 8.50 18.60 -18.15
C ASP A 268 8.50 20.08 -17.71
N PHE A 269 9.66 20.71 -17.74
CA PHE A 269 9.83 22.11 -17.37
C PHE A 269 9.32 23.09 -18.45
N SER A 270 8.88 22.62 -19.62
CA SER A 270 8.26 23.46 -20.65
C SER A 270 6.81 23.78 -20.33
N ILE A 271 6.17 23.03 -19.42
CA ILE A 271 4.79 23.25 -19.00
C ILE A 271 4.71 24.54 -18.18
N PRO A 272 3.92 25.56 -18.60
CA PRO A 272 3.81 26.82 -17.86
C PRO A 272 3.23 26.59 -16.48
N CYS A 273 3.90 27.11 -15.45
CA CYS A 273 3.42 27.06 -14.07
C CYS A 273 2.67 28.36 -13.73
N PRO A 274 1.35 28.31 -13.45
CA PRO A 274 0.62 29.49 -13.00
C PRO A 274 1.13 29.98 -11.64
N SER A 275 1.14 31.30 -11.43
CA SER A 275 1.56 31.89 -10.16
C SER A 275 0.70 31.40 -8.99
N ILE A 276 1.35 31.03 -7.87
CA ILE A 276 0.65 30.67 -6.63
C ILE A 276 -0.11 31.86 -6.00
N PHE A 277 0.24 33.08 -6.37
CA PHE A 277 -0.36 34.32 -5.84
C PHE A 277 -1.63 34.75 -6.60
N THR A 278 -1.88 34.23 -7.82
CA THR A 278 -3.05 34.56 -8.63
C THR A 278 -4.18 33.55 -8.52
N ARG A 279 -4.14 32.67 -7.54
CA ARG A 279 -5.17 31.62 -7.34
C ARG A 279 -6.49 32.23 -6.85
N LYS A 280 -7.63 31.73 -7.37
CA LYS A 280 -8.97 32.13 -6.88
C LYS A 280 -9.12 31.92 -5.37
N ARG A 281 -8.52 30.87 -4.82
CA ARG A 281 -8.44 30.63 -3.37
C ARG A 281 -6.97 30.79 -2.94
N PRO A 282 -6.63 31.83 -2.16
CA PRO A 282 -5.28 32.04 -1.66
C PRO A 282 -4.76 30.84 -0.84
N LEU A 283 -3.45 30.66 -0.84
CA LEU A 283 -2.81 29.70 0.05
C LEU A 283 -2.86 30.19 1.50
N ALA A 284 -3.03 29.27 2.44
CA ALA A 284 -2.96 29.61 3.87
C ALA A 284 -1.57 30.15 4.24
N ASP A 285 -1.50 31.09 5.18
CA ASP A 285 -0.26 31.73 5.66
C ASP A 285 0.81 30.70 6.08
N ALA A 286 0.40 29.64 6.74
CA ALA A 286 1.33 28.56 7.13
C ALA A 286 1.97 27.87 5.91
N THR A 287 1.26 27.79 4.78
CA THR A 287 1.79 27.25 3.52
C THR A 287 2.73 28.26 2.87
N LEU A 288 2.35 29.54 2.81
CA LEU A 288 3.22 30.61 2.28
C LEU A 288 4.52 30.71 3.06
N ARG A 289 4.47 30.64 4.40
CA ARG A 289 5.69 30.65 5.24
C ARG A 289 6.60 29.45 4.96
N ARG A 290 6.05 28.25 4.69
CA ARG A 290 6.84 27.07 4.31
C ARG A 290 7.48 27.25 2.94
N ILE A 291 6.74 27.79 1.97
CA ILE A 291 7.28 28.11 0.65
C ILE A 291 8.42 29.12 0.78
N ALA A 292 8.21 30.22 1.51
CA ALA A 292 9.24 31.23 1.74
C ALA A 292 10.51 30.64 2.39
N LYS A 293 10.37 29.82 3.42
CA LYS A 293 11.51 29.10 4.02
C LYS A 293 12.21 28.18 3.02
N GLY A 294 11.45 27.46 2.19
CA GLY A 294 11.98 26.62 1.12
C GLY A 294 12.79 27.43 0.11
N VAL A 295 12.23 28.53 -0.39
CA VAL A 295 12.92 29.45 -1.32
C VAL A 295 14.20 30.00 -0.70
N MET A 296 14.15 30.50 0.53
CA MET A 296 15.35 31.00 1.22
C MET A 296 16.45 29.94 1.30
N ARG A 297 16.10 28.73 1.73
CA ARG A 297 17.06 27.68 2.03
C ARG A 297 17.62 27.00 0.79
N HIS A 298 16.76 26.77 -0.21
CA HIS A 298 17.10 25.89 -1.34
C HIS A 298 17.29 26.62 -2.66
N VAL A 299 16.70 27.82 -2.84
CA VAL A 299 16.92 28.64 -4.06
C VAL A 299 18.00 29.66 -3.85
N LEU A 300 17.93 30.44 -2.76
CA LEU A 300 18.88 31.52 -2.52
C LEU A 300 20.21 31.02 -1.95
N GLN A 301 20.25 29.84 -1.34
CA GLN A 301 21.44 29.23 -0.73
C GLN A 301 21.96 28.01 -1.48
N SER A 302 21.30 27.55 -2.54
CA SER A 302 21.70 26.42 -3.35
C SER A 302 21.38 26.68 -4.82
N ALA A 303 22.29 26.25 -5.71
CA ALA A 303 22.10 26.36 -7.16
C ALA A 303 21.32 25.17 -7.75
N ASP A 304 21.09 24.11 -6.98
CA ASP A 304 20.44 22.90 -7.47
C ASP A 304 18.91 23.02 -7.44
N PRO A 305 18.20 22.55 -8.48
CA PRO A 305 16.74 22.46 -8.49
C PRO A 305 16.22 21.56 -7.37
N PHE A 306 15.08 21.92 -6.76
CA PHE A 306 14.48 21.13 -5.70
C PHE A 306 12.94 21.10 -5.83
N ILE A 307 12.32 20.09 -5.25
CA ILE A 307 10.87 19.92 -5.18
C ILE A 307 10.39 20.15 -3.76
N VAL A 308 9.39 21.04 -3.60
CA VAL A 308 8.72 21.26 -2.32
C VAL A 308 7.43 20.45 -2.28
N PRO A 309 7.32 19.38 -1.49
CA PRO A 309 6.07 18.67 -1.31
C PRO A 309 5.09 19.54 -0.52
N ALA A 310 4.03 20.00 -1.17
CA ALA A 310 3.03 20.89 -0.58
C ALA A 310 2.11 20.21 0.45
N THR A 311 2.11 18.87 0.51
CA THR A 311 1.12 18.08 1.26
C THR A 311 1.59 17.55 2.62
N HIS A 312 2.87 17.66 2.97
CA HIS A 312 3.39 17.13 4.24
C HIS A 312 3.44 18.21 5.32
N GLN A 313 2.68 17.99 6.39
CA GLN A 313 2.85 18.75 7.63
C GLN A 313 4.20 18.43 8.25
N GLY A 314 5.09 19.41 8.24
CA GLY A 314 6.19 19.56 9.19
C GLY A 314 7.07 18.33 9.44
N SER A 315 7.90 17.96 8.51
CA SER A 315 9.22 17.47 8.83
C SER A 315 10.22 18.35 8.08
N ASP A 316 11.19 18.90 8.79
CA ASP A 316 12.32 19.65 8.23
C ASP A 316 13.27 18.75 7.42
N ARG A 317 12.80 17.62 6.93
CA ARG A 317 13.55 16.67 6.12
C ARG A 317 13.31 16.98 4.65
N VAL A 318 14.20 17.80 4.13
CA VAL A 318 14.47 17.87 2.70
C VAL A 318 15.57 16.83 2.45
N ASN A 319 15.25 15.76 1.78
CA ASN A 319 16.25 14.85 1.21
C ASN A 319 16.58 15.30 -0.21
#